data_2ba4d4387e4f5c0887d4a768ab1d1341
#
_entry.id   2ba4d4387e4f5c0887d4a768ab1d1341
#
_cell.length_a   1.000
_cell.length_b   1.000
_cell.length_c   1.000
_cell.angle_alpha   90.00
_cell.angle_beta   90.00
_cell.angle_gamma   90.00
#
_symmetry.space_group_name_H-M   'P 1'
#
loop_
_entity.id
_entity.type
_entity.pdbx_description
1 polymer ?
#
loop_
_entity_poly.entity_id
_entity_poly.type
_entity_poly.pdbx_seq_one_letter_code
_entity_poly.pdbx_strand_id
1 'polypeptide(L)'
;GLTDHTFAGYKILSGDYDSVNQNLSNVEWATGIKSAEFLSALKADSQIGSHFADCNDAVAVAEVISSFTDNSAEIRTFAKIAYANVNTANSVVISSATTNLDYGYYLIVDTTSVQGQDKAANASLLQVVGEDISINLKTDKPFVEKKVMENVKWTDNGGYNDVADWNIGDDVPFKVISSVPDITYYDEYTMIFHDTLDAGFTLNADTISVKIGTVTLVEDTDYTVTQNGQSFDVQIIDLKGILGIETGDSIVVDYTALLNTDAVIGLDGNENVVYLEYSNVPDSTSTGETSLTGNTPEDKVIVFTYGTEITKVDGADDSITLKGAEFVLKNSDGSQYAIVENGLFAGWTTDKARATKLITGDDGMIVVKGLDDSIYLLEEVAAPAGYNAIIGDKTIRIQATTEKDRKSVV
;
A
#
# COMPACT_ATOMS: atom_id res chain seq x y z
N GLY A 1 22.05 -8.25 3.06
CA GLY A 1 23.26 -8.99 2.64
C GLY A 1 22.95 -10.06 1.60
N LEU A 2 23.99 -10.72 1.07
CA LEU A 2 23.88 -11.81 0.07
C LEU A 2 23.14 -13.07 0.56
N THR A 3 22.79 -13.15 1.83
CA THR A 3 22.24 -14.37 2.46
C THR A 3 20.87 -14.77 1.92
N ASP A 4 20.14 -13.85 1.31
CA ASP A 4 18.77 -14.06 0.85
C ASP A 4 18.64 -14.06 -0.68
N HIS A 5 19.75 -13.94 -1.43
CA HIS A 5 19.80 -13.94 -2.87
C HIS A 5 20.76 -15.01 -3.42
N THR A 6 20.43 -15.53 -4.58
CA THR A 6 21.23 -16.48 -5.35
C THR A 6 21.62 -15.87 -6.68
N PHE A 7 22.89 -16.01 -7.06
CA PHE A 7 23.40 -15.42 -8.29
C PHE A 7 24.00 -16.47 -9.20
N ALA A 8 23.86 -16.24 -10.51
CA ALA A 8 24.54 -17.00 -11.55
C ALA A 8 25.48 -16.08 -12.35
N GLY A 9 26.72 -16.48 -12.52
CA GLY A 9 27.67 -15.82 -13.38
C GLY A 9 27.76 -16.51 -14.73
N TYR A 10 27.61 -15.75 -15.81
CA TYR A 10 27.77 -16.21 -17.18
C TYR A 10 28.97 -15.51 -17.81
N LYS A 11 30.05 -16.26 -18.08
CA LYS A 11 31.20 -15.69 -18.78
C LYS A 11 30.78 -15.42 -20.24
N ILE A 12 30.77 -14.15 -20.62
CA ILE A 12 30.42 -13.69 -21.98
C ILE A 12 31.64 -13.67 -22.87
N LEU A 13 32.73 -13.06 -22.37
CA LEU A 13 34.02 -12.97 -23.04
C LEU A 13 35.10 -13.58 -22.16
N SER A 14 36.00 -14.35 -22.76
CA SER A 14 37.27 -14.81 -22.17
C SER A 14 38.43 -13.93 -22.72
N GLY A 15 39.53 -13.95 -21.99
CA GLY A 15 40.74 -13.23 -22.43
C GLY A 15 41.79 -13.28 -21.33
N ASP A 16 42.98 -12.73 -21.65
CA ASP A 16 44.07 -12.54 -20.72
C ASP A 16 43.89 -11.20 -19.99
N TYR A 17 43.92 -11.21 -18.67
CA TYR A 17 43.72 -10.00 -17.88
C TYR A 17 45.04 -9.25 -17.69
N ASP A 18 45.04 -7.97 -18.07
CA ASP A 18 46.10 -7.02 -17.80
C ASP A 18 45.77 -6.26 -16.49
N SER A 19 46.51 -6.57 -15.42
CA SER A 19 46.31 -5.94 -14.11
C SER A 19 46.71 -4.47 -14.05
N VAL A 20 47.52 -3.99 -15.00
CA VAL A 20 47.99 -2.60 -15.05
C VAL A 20 46.91 -1.71 -15.67
N ASN A 21 46.33 -2.16 -16.77
CA ASN A 21 45.32 -1.42 -17.51
C ASN A 21 43.89 -1.83 -17.17
N GLN A 22 43.72 -2.84 -16.33
CA GLN A 22 42.43 -3.40 -15.88
C GLN A 22 41.50 -3.78 -17.05
N ASN A 23 42.06 -4.33 -18.13
CA ASN A 23 41.33 -4.75 -19.30
C ASN A 23 41.68 -6.18 -19.75
N LEU A 24 40.89 -6.73 -20.66
CA LEU A 24 41.14 -8.01 -21.30
C LEU A 24 41.84 -7.84 -22.63
N SER A 25 42.85 -8.68 -22.89
CA SER A 25 43.47 -8.87 -24.20
C SER A 25 43.18 -10.27 -24.73
N ASN A 26 43.46 -10.54 -26.00
CA ASN A 26 43.16 -11.84 -26.65
C ASN A 26 41.70 -12.28 -26.42
N VAL A 27 40.77 -11.36 -26.65
CA VAL A 27 39.35 -11.55 -26.35
C VAL A 27 38.72 -12.56 -27.28
N GLU A 28 38.01 -13.54 -26.73
CA GLU A 28 37.25 -14.56 -27.44
C GLU A 28 35.83 -14.73 -26.84
N TRP A 29 34.89 -15.27 -27.61
CA TRP A 29 33.59 -15.65 -27.07
C TRP A 29 33.74 -16.75 -26.04
N ALA A 30 33.13 -16.58 -24.87
CA ALA A 30 33.07 -17.60 -23.85
C ALA A 30 31.83 -18.49 -23.99
N THR A 31 31.82 -19.63 -23.27
CA THR A 31 30.75 -20.63 -23.36
C THR A 31 29.46 -20.22 -22.60
N GLY A 32 29.53 -19.17 -21.80
CA GLY A 32 28.37 -18.65 -21.03
C GLY A 32 27.34 -17.89 -21.85
N ILE A 33 27.65 -17.61 -23.13
CA ILE A 33 26.77 -16.89 -24.07
C ILE A 33 26.57 -17.67 -25.36
N LYS A 34 25.40 -17.59 -25.95
CA LYS A 34 25.08 -18.05 -27.31
C LYS A 34 25.53 -16.99 -28.30
N SER A 35 26.81 -17.03 -28.68
CA SER A 35 27.49 -15.91 -29.31
C SER A 35 26.88 -15.46 -30.66
N ALA A 36 26.41 -16.39 -31.48
CA ALA A 36 25.82 -16.07 -32.78
C ALA A 36 24.47 -15.34 -32.64
N GLU A 37 23.61 -15.88 -31.77
CA GLU A 37 22.31 -15.31 -31.46
C GLU A 37 22.45 -13.97 -30.75
N PHE A 38 23.41 -13.88 -29.83
CA PHE A 38 23.70 -12.66 -29.09
C PHE A 38 24.18 -11.52 -30.00
N LEU A 39 25.16 -11.81 -30.87
CA LEU A 39 25.66 -10.81 -31.85
C LEU A 39 24.55 -10.37 -32.81
N SER A 40 23.71 -11.30 -33.24
CA SER A 40 22.55 -10.97 -34.08
C SER A 40 21.55 -10.07 -33.36
N ALA A 41 21.27 -10.34 -32.08
CA ALA A 41 20.36 -9.55 -31.26
C ALA A 41 20.93 -8.15 -30.98
N LEU A 42 22.24 -8.03 -30.69
CA LEU A 42 22.92 -6.74 -30.53
C LEU A 42 22.74 -5.86 -31.77
N LYS A 43 22.98 -6.40 -32.95
CA LYS A 43 22.87 -5.67 -34.24
C LYS A 43 21.44 -5.23 -34.56
N ALA A 44 20.45 -6.02 -34.11
CA ALA A 44 19.02 -5.79 -34.38
C ALA A 44 18.39 -4.79 -33.42
N ASP A 45 19.04 -4.48 -32.28
CA ASP A 45 18.48 -3.61 -31.28
C ASP A 45 18.32 -2.16 -31.74
N SER A 46 17.19 -1.53 -31.43
CA SER A 46 16.87 -0.18 -31.89
C SER A 46 17.66 0.94 -31.20
N GLN A 47 18.13 0.67 -29.94
CA GLN A 47 18.85 1.67 -29.15
C GLN A 47 20.36 1.60 -29.37
N ILE A 48 20.92 0.39 -29.32
CA ILE A 48 22.38 0.20 -29.35
C ILE A 48 22.89 -0.46 -30.64
N GLY A 49 22.02 -0.99 -31.49
CA GLY A 49 22.40 -1.80 -32.65
C GLY A 49 23.35 -1.09 -33.64
N SER A 50 23.23 0.21 -33.77
CA SER A 50 24.12 1.00 -34.63
C SER A 50 25.59 0.96 -34.19
N HIS A 51 25.86 0.80 -32.90
CA HIS A 51 27.24 0.65 -32.37
C HIS A 51 27.86 -0.71 -32.73
N PHE A 52 27.05 -1.73 -32.96
CA PHE A 52 27.48 -3.11 -33.23
C PHE A 52 27.38 -3.51 -34.70
N ALA A 53 26.94 -2.60 -35.59
CA ALA A 53 26.67 -2.91 -36.99
C ALA A 53 27.85 -3.61 -37.71
N ASP A 54 29.06 -3.16 -37.44
CA ASP A 54 30.29 -3.66 -38.07
C ASP A 54 31.00 -4.74 -37.22
N CYS A 55 30.50 -5.10 -36.02
CA CYS A 55 31.09 -6.12 -35.20
C CYS A 55 30.86 -7.51 -35.80
N ASN A 56 31.91 -8.31 -35.92
CA ASN A 56 31.82 -9.68 -36.47
C ASN A 56 32.40 -10.74 -35.52
N ASP A 57 33.03 -10.31 -34.44
CA ASP A 57 33.69 -11.18 -33.45
C ASP A 57 33.63 -10.59 -32.03
N ALA A 58 34.20 -11.31 -31.09
CA ALA A 58 34.24 -10.93 -29.68
C ALA A 58 35.12 -9.68 -29.43
N VAL A 59 36.20 -9.51 -30.22
CA VAL A 59 37.12 -8.37 -30.05
C VAL A 59 36.40 -7.08 -30.38
N ALA A 60 35.71 -7.03 -31.53
CA ALA A 60 34.97 -5.86 -31.95
C ALA A 60 33.85 -5.48 -30.97
N VAL A 61 33.13 -6.48 -30.38
CA VAL A 61 32.15 -6.23 -29.36
C VAL A 61 32.79 -5.71 -28.07
N ALA A 62 33.92 -6.25 -27.64
CA ALA A 62 34.65 -5.75 -26.48
C ALA A 62 35.13 -4.29 -26.65
N GLU A 63 35.56 -3.92 -27.81
CA GLU A 63 35.94 -2.54 -28.12
C GLU A 63 34.75 -1.57 -28.01
N VAL A 64 33.58 -1.97 -28.52
CA VAL A 64 32.37 -1.14 -28.42
C VAL A 64 31.97 -0.96 -26.94
N ILE A 65 31.83 -2.04 -26.17
CA ILE A 65 31.39 -1.94 -24.76
C ILE A 65 32.39 -1.18 -23.89
N SER A 66 33.68 -1.21 -24.21
CA SER A 66 34.71 -0.41 -23.50
C SER A 66 34.52 1.10 -23.68
N SER A 67 33.78 1.53 -24.70
CA SER A 67 33.47 2.93 -24.96
C SER A 67 32.23 3.42 -24.23
N PHE A 68 31.41 2.52 -23.67
CA PHE A 68 30.20 2.88 -22.94
C PHE A 68 30.54 3.33 -21.53
N THR A 69 29.75 4.28 -21.02
CA THR A 69 29.88 4.73 -19.63
C THR A 69 29.22 3.70 -18.69
N ASP A 70 29.84 3.44 -17.56
CA ASP A 70 29.29 2.57 -16.52
C ASP A 70 27.88 3.04 -16.11
N ASN A 71 26.95 2.09 -15.98
CA ASN A 71 25.54 2.32 -15.67
C ASN A 71 24.77 3.17 -16.71
N SER A 72 25.33 3.37 -17.89
CA SER A 72 24.60 4.05 -18.98
C SER A 72 23.42 3.21 -19.50
N ALA A 73 22.52 3.83 -20.27
CA ALA A 73 21.41 3.13 -20.91
C ALA A 73 21.91 2.04 -21.87
N GLU A 74 23.03 2.31 -22.56
CA GLU A 74 23.67 1.38 -23.51
C GLU A 74 24.16 0.11 -22.79
N ILE A 75 24.84 0.24 -21.64
CA ILE A 75 25.29 -0.90 -20.84
C ILE A 75 24.12 -1.71 -20.30
N ARG A 76 23.05 -1.05 -19.86
CA ARG A 76 21.85 -1.74 -19.40
C ARG A 76 21.16 -2.52 -20.50
N THR A 77 21.00 -1.90 -21.68
CA THR A 77 20.44 -2.58 -22.86
C THR A 77 21.31 -3.75 -23.30
N PHE A 78 22.62 -3.58 -23.31
CA PHE A 78 23.57 -4.68 -23.59
C PHE A 78 23.40 -5.82 -22.58
N ALA A 79 23.29 -5.53 -21.28
CA ALA A 79 23.10 -6.54 -20.25
C ALA A 79 21.79 -7.33 -20.43
N LYS A 80 20.69 -6.64 -20.78
CA LYS A 80 19.40 -7.29 -21.07
C LYS A 80 19.47 -8.22 -22.29
N ILE A 81 20.10 -7.76 -23.37
CA ILE A 81 20.29 -8.59 -24.58
C ILE A 81 21.21 -9.78 -24.25
N ALA A 82 22.25 -9.59 -23.44
CA ALA A 82 23.12 -10.66 -22.99
C ALA A 82 22.32 -11.68 -22.15
N TYR A 83 21.50 -11.23 -21.21
CA TYR A 83 20.67 -12.11 -20.37
C TYR A 83 19.71 -12.97 -21.20
N ALA A 84 19.07 -12.40 -22.22
CA ALA A 84 18.21 -13.16 -23.14
C ALA A 84 18.96 -14.22 -23.95
N ASN A 85 20.28 -14.14 -24.04
CA ASN A 85 21.13 -15.02 -24.85
C ASN A 85 22.15 -15.82 -24.05
N VAL A 86 22.01 -15.91 -22.70
CA VAL A 86 22.91 -16.75 -21.87
C VAL A 86 22.77 -18.22 -22.21
N ASN A 87 23.85 -18.94 -22.03
CA ASN A 87 23.86 -20.40 -22.06
C ASN A 87 23.70 -20.93 -20.63
N THR A 88 22.46 -21.24 -20.25
CA THR A 88 22.10 -21.64 -18.89
C THR A 88 22.85 -22.90 -18.40
N ALA A 89 23.30 -23.75 -19.31
CA ALA A 89 24.09 -24.95 -18.98
C ALA A 89 25.51 -24.60 -18.48
N ASN A 90 26.01 -23.39 -18.74
CA ASN A 90 27.37 -22.96 -18.46
C ASN A 90 27.42 -21.81 -17.44
N SER A 91 26.47 -21.78 -16.51
CA SER A 91 26.49 -20.81 -15.41
C SER A 91 27.45 -21.27 -14.28
N VAL A 92 28.01 -20.31 -13.59
CA VAL A 92 28.71 -20.51 -12.31
C VAL A 92 27.86 -19.94 -11.19
N VAL A 93 27.59 -20.75 -10.15
CA VAL A 93 26.87 -20.26 -8.97
C VAL A 93 27.79 -19.32 -8.17
N ILE A 94 27.32 -18.11 -7.92
CA ILE A 94 27.99 -17.11 -7.09
C ILE A 94 27.30 -17.10 -5.72
N SER A 95 28.03 -17.44 -4.66
CA SER A 95 27.54 -17.51 -3.28
C SER A 95 28.14 -16.40 -2.43
N SER A 96 27.65 -16.27 -1.18
CA SER A 96 28.21 -15.36 -0.18
C SER A 96 29.64 -15.72 0.28
N ALA A 97 30.09 -16.94 -0.01
CA ALA A 97 31.48 -17.33 0.13
C ALA A 97 32.26 -16.89 -1.11
N THR A 98 33.57 -16.68 -0.96
CA THR A 98 34.45 -16.35 -2.07
C THR A 98 34.31 -17.35 -3.19
N THR A 99 33.85 -16.91 -4.35
CA THR A 99 33.76 -17.73 -5.55
C THR A 99 34.95 -17.37 -6.45
N ASN A 100 35.81 -18.35 -6.75
CA ASN A 100 36.89 -18.14 -7.71
C ASN A 100 36.33 -18.26 -9.12
N LEU A 101 36.49 -17.20 -9.89
CA LEU A 101 36.15 -17.14 -11.32
C LEU A 101 37.42 -16.99 -12.14
N ASP A 102 37.48 -17.63 -13.29
CA ASP A 102 38.54 -17.36 -14.27
C ASP A 102 38.39 -15.94 -14.83
N TYR A 103 39.50 -15.36 -15.28
CA TYR A 103 39.47 -14.04 -15.91
C TYR A 103 38.50 -13.99 -17.06
N GLY A 104 37.80 -12.86 -17.19
CA GLY A 104 36.82 -12.67 -18.25
C GLY A 104 35.82 -11.57 -17.97
N TYR A 105 34.92 -11.38 -18.91
CA TYR A 105 33.79 -10.47 -18.79
C TYR A 105 32.52 -11.27 -18.49
N TYR A 106 31.91 -10.99 -17.38
CA TYR A 106 30.78 -11.75 -16.85
C TYR A 106 29.51 -10.92 -16.80
N LEU A 107 28.41 -11.55 -17.17
CA LEU A 107 27.07 -11.15 -16.75
C LEU A 107 26.74 -11.88 -15.45
N ILE A 108 26.44 -11.13 -14.41
CA ILE A 108 26.02 -11.65 -13.10
C ILE A 108 24.52 -11.38 -12.96
N VAL A 109 23.75 -12.45 -12.80
CA VAL A 109 22.27 -12.41 -12.77
C VAL A 109 21.78 -12.86 -11.42
N ASP A 110 20.85 -12.12 -10.85
CA ASP A 110 20.10 -12.55 -9.67
C ASP A 110 19.05 -13.58 -10.09
N THR A 111 19.21 -14.82 -9.62
CA THR A 111 18.32 -15.94 -9.93
C THR A 111 17.36 -16.26 -8.79
N THR A 112 17.24 -15.35 -7.82
CA THR A 112 16.34 -15.51 -6.67
C THR A 112 14.89 -15.57 -7.13
N SER A 113 14.14 -16.54 -6.61
CA SER A 113 12.69 -16.58 -6.84
C SER A 113 12.03 -15.49 -6.00
N VAL A 114 11.52 -14.44 -6.64
CA VAL A 114 10.93 -13.27 -5.96
C VAL A 114 9.44 -13.11 -6.27
N GLN A 115 8.91 -13.81 -7.26
CA GLN A 115 7.51 -13.68 -7.66
C GLN A 115 6.56 -13.99 -6.49
N GLY A 116 5.61 -13.07 -6.23
CA GLY A 116 4.64 -13.17 -5.14
C GLY A 116 5.23 -12.98 -3.74
N GLN A 117 6.53 -12.63 -3.63
CA GLN A 117 7.21 -12.41 -2.35
C GLN A 117 7.50 -10.92 -2.13
N ASP A 118 7.61 -10.52 -0.87
CA ASP A 118 8.06 -9.18 -0.51
C ASP A 118 9.59 -9.03 -0.67
N LYS A 119 10.04 -9.24 -1.92
CA LYS A 119 11.45 -9.17 -2.34
C LYS A 119 11.54 -8.64 -3.77
N ALA A 120 12.61 -7.95 -4.10
CA ALA A 120 12.96 -7.57 -5.46
C ALA A 120 14.30 -8.21 -5.86
N ALA A 121 14.39 -8.68 -7.11
CA ALA A 121 15.66 -9.12 -7.67
C ALA A 121 16.57 -7.93 -7.98
N ASN A 122 17.87 -8.17 -8.02
CA ASN A 122 18.83 -7.18 -8.50
C ASN A 122 18.88 -7.17 -10.02
N ALA A 123 19.13 -6.01 -10.60
CA ALA A 123 19.44 -5.91 -12.03
C ALA A 123 20.72 -6.69 -12.36
N SER A 124 20.78 -7.21 -13.58
CA SER A 124 21.97 -7.90 -14.08
C SER A 124 23.16 -6.95 -14.15
N LEU A 125 24.29 -7.41 -13.65
CA LEU A 125 25.53 -6.65 -13.61
C LEU A 125 26.53 -7.21 -14.62
N LEU A 126 27.24 -6.30 -15.29
CA LEU A 126 28.40 -6.63 -16.12
C LEU A 126 29.68 -6.34 -15.35
N GLN A 127 30.57 -7.32 -15.29
CA GLN A 127 31.78 -7.21 -14.51
C GLN A 127 32.99 -7.85 -15.20
N VAL A 128 34.11 -7.13 -15.24
CA VAL A 128 35.39 -7.72 -15.60
C VAL A 128 35.97 -8.41 -14.38
N VAL A 129 36.21 -9.71 -14.47
CA VAL A 129 36.87 -10.49 -13.42
C VAL A 129 38.35 -10.60 -13.76
N GLY A 130 39.16 -9.88 -12.98
CA GLY A 130 40.62 -9.86 -13.11
C GLY A 130 41.32 -9.88 -11.77
N GLU A 131 40.69 -9.39 -10.72
CA GLU A 131 41.19 -9.38 -9.34
C GLU A 131 39.98 -9.58 -8.40
N ASP A 132 40.16 -9.41 -7.09
CA ASP A 132 39.04 -9.45 -6.14
C ASP A 132 38.03 -8.34 -6.45
N ILE A 133 36.81 -8.73 -6.75
CA ILE A 133 35.69 -7.82 -7.01
C ILE A 133 34.65 -7.94 -5.89
N SER A 134 34.05 -6.82 -5.55
CA SER A 134 32.92 -6.77 -4.63
C SER A 134 31.67 -6.37 -5.39
N ILE A 135 30.62 -7.17 -5.28
CA ILE A 135 29.31 -6.86 -5.86
C ILE A 135 28.48 -6.17 -4.78
N ASN A 136 28.12 -4.92 -5.02
CA ASN A 136 27.18 -4.19 -4.18
C ASN A 136 25.76 -4.38 -4.72
N LEU A 137 24.94 -5.06 -3.94
CA LEU A 137 23.54 -5.25 -4.25
C LEU A 137 22.77 -4.00 -3.88
N LYS A 138 21.91 -3.56 -4.80
CA LYS A 138 20.92 -2.52 -4.58
C LYS A 138 19.56 -3.14 -4.82
N THR A 139 18.94 -3.62 -3.77
CA THR A 139 17.53 -3.97 -3.79
C THR A 139 16.77 -2.84 -3.12
N ASP A 140 15.88 -2.23 -3.84
CA ASP A 140 14.93 -1.28 -3.30
C ASP A 140 13.52 -1.79 -3.58
N LYS A 141 12.65 -1.70 -2.59
CA LYS A 141 11.26 -2.13 -2.69
C LYS A 141 10.37 -1.14 -1.98
N PRO A 142 9.13 -0.92 -2.46
CA PRO A 142 8.19 -0.07 -1.76
C PRO A 142 7.70 -0.73 -0.47
N PHE A 143 7.07 0.04 0.37
CA PHE A 143 6.29 -0.39 1.53
C PHE A 143 4.82 0.01 1.35
N VAL A 144 3.94 -0.45 2.22
CA VAL A 144 2.58 0.06 2.34
C VAL A 144 2.27 0.35 3.80
N GLU A 145 1.63 1.47 4.05
CA GLU A 145 1.13 1.87 5.36
C GLU A 145 -0.28 2.43 5.19
N LYS A 146 -1.22 1.97 6.04
CA LYS A 146 -2.61 2.41 6.03
C LYS A 146 -2.94 3.21 7.27
N LYS A 147 -3.70 4.29 7.09
CA LYS A 147 -4.17 5.13 8.19
C LYS A 147 -5.64 5.50 7.99
N VAL A 148 -6.31 5.75 9.11
CA VAL A 148 -7.67 6.27 9.18
C VAL A 148 -7.70 7.58 9.95
N MET A 149 -8.51 8.52 9.52
CA MET A 149 -8.68 9.81 10.20
C MET A 149 -9.47 9.62 11.49
N GLU A 150 -8.93 10.13 12.59
CA GLU A 150 -9.62 10.31 13.85
C GLU A 150 -10.16 11.74 13.94
N ASN A 151 -11.45 11.89 14.14
CA ASN A 151 -12.15 13.18 14.11
C ASN A 151 -12.18 13.93 15.46
N VAL A 152 -11.40 13.51 16.40
CA VAL A 152 -11.22 13.93 17.82
C VAL A 152 -12.25 14.84 18.46
N LYS A 153 -12.72 14.40 19.61
CA LYS A 153 -13.60 15.20 20.46
C LYS A 153 -13.13 15.28 21.93
N TRP A 154 -12.16 14.42 22.33
CA TRP A 154 -11.74 14.29 23.73
C TRP A 154 -10.27 14.50 24.00
N THR A 155 -9.41 14.22 23.05
CA THR A 155 -7.96 14.28 23.19
C THR A 155 -7.34 15.02 22.02
N ASP A 156 -6.14 15.57 22.20
CA ASP A 156 -5.41 16.30 21.14
C ASP A 156 -4.82 15.41 20.05
N ASN A 157 -5.21 14.14 19.97
CA ASN A 157 -4.63 13.14 19.06
C ASN A 157 -5.43 12.98 17.76
N GLY A 158 -6.00 14.06 17.24
CA GLY A 158 -6.62 14.06 15.92
C GLY A 158 -5.64 13.81 14.80
N GLY A 159 -6.16 13.36 13.68
CA GLY A 159 -5.37 13.08 12.50
C GLY A 159 -5.38 11.60 12.11
N TYR A 160 -4.45 11.21 11.25
CA TYR A 160 -4.38 9.85 10.74
C TYR A 160 -3.70 8.91 11.72
N ASN A 161 -4.39 7.83 12.11
CA ASN A 161 -3.99 6.82 13.08
C ASN A 161 -4.28 5.41 12.57
N ASP A 162 -3.94 4.39 13.35
CA ASP A 162 -4.27 2.98 13.03
C ASP A 162 -5.70 2.61 13.44
N VAL A 163 -6.31 3.42 14.28
CA VAL A 163 -7.69 3.25 14.77
C VAL A 163 -8.41 4.59 14.83
N ALA A 164 -9.72 4.57 14.65
CA ALA A 164 -10.59 5.73 14.77
C ALA A 164 -11.99 5.33 15.24
N ASP A 165 -12.77 6.32 15.70
CA ASP A 165 -14.17 6.17 16.07
C ASP A 165 -15.04 7.08 15.21
N TRP A 166 -16.20 6.55 14.76
CA TRP A 166 -17.12 7.29 13.90
C TRP A 166 -18.57 6.89 14.13
N ASN A 167 -19.50 7.80 13.84
CA ASN A 167 -20.92 7.42 13.80
C ASN A 167 -21.23 6.62 12.53
N ILE A 168 -22.20 5.73 12.62
CA ILE A 168 -22.88 5.21 11.42
C ILE A 168 -23.45 6.38 10.62
N GLY A 169 -23.25 6.37 9.30
CA GLY A 169 -23.66 7.44 8.41
C GLY A 169 -22.60 8.50 8.12
N ASP A 170 -21.45 8.44 8.78
CA ASP A 170 -20.33 9.34 8.50
C ASP A 170 -19.42 8.79 7.38
N ASP A 171 -18.85 9.69 6.57
CA ASP A 171 -17.83 9.38 5.58
C ASP A 171 -16.46 9.37 6.24
N VAL A 172 -15.90 8.20 6.44
CA VAL A 172 -14.61 7.97 7.12
C VAL A 172 -13.46 8.19 6.13
N PRO A 173 -12.53 9.12 6.39
CA PRO A 173 -11.37 9.31 5.53
C PRO A 173 -10.26 8.29 5.81
N PHE A 174 -9.76 7.65 4.74
CA PHE A 174 -8.64 6.73 4.75
C PHE A 174 -7.47 7.28 3.93
N LYS A 175 -6.28 6.83 4.29
CA LYS A 175 -5.03 7.14 3.60
C LYS A 175 -4.16 5.89 3.48
N VAL A 176 -3.66 5.64 2.27
CA VAL A 176 -2.60 4.64 2.03
C VAL A 176 -1.34 5.39 1.63
N ILE A 177 -0.21 4.99 2.22
CA ILE A 177 1.08 5.64 2.03
C ILE A 177 2.08 4.59 1.53
N SER A 178 2.87 4.99 0.53
CA SER A 178 4.01 4.26 0.01
C SER A 178 5.11 5.24 -0.40
N SER A 179 6.15 4.76 -1.07
CA SER A 179 7.19 5.60 -1.66
C SER A 179 7.61 5.09 -3.03
N VAL A 180 8.12 6.00 -3.85
CA VAL A 180 8.75 5.67 -5.14
C VAL A 180 10.06 4.93 -4.87
N PRO A 181 10.19 3.64 -5.25
CA PRO A 181 11.44 2.90 -5.11
C PRO A 181 12.46 3.31 -6.19
N ASP A 182 13.69 2.81 -6.10
CA ASP A 182 14.66 2.97 -7.20
C ASP A 182 14.25 2.12 -8.41
N ILE A 183 13.60 2.74 -9.38
CA ILE A 183 13.10 2.13 -10.61
C ILE A 183 14.06 2.30 -11.80
N THR A 184 15.32 2.67 -11.55
CA THR A 184 16.29 2.98 -12.61
C THR A 184 16.46 1.85 -13.62
N TYR A 185 16.43 0.61 -13.15
CA TYR A 185 16.70 -0.59 -13.97
C TYR A 185 15.44 -1.24 -14.55
N TYR A 186 14.24 -0.69 -14.31
CA TYR A 186 12.99 -1.16 -14.90
C TYR A 186 12.68 -0.42 -16.19
N ASP A 187 12.05 -1.06 -17.16
CA ASP A 187 11.51 -0.39 -18.36
C ASP A 187 10.16 0.25 -18.06
N GLU A 188 9.30 -0.48 -17.35
CA GLU A 188 8.01 -0.05 -16.80
C GLU A 188 7.93 -0.53 -15.35
N TYR A 189 7.17 0.17 -14.51
CA TYR A 189 7.01 -0.20 -13.11
C TYR A 189 5.55 -0.10 -12.68
N THR A 190 4.95 -1.25 -12.41
CA THR A 190 3.56 -1.36 -11.97
C THR A 190 3.49 -1.34 -10.44
N MET A 191 2.51 -0.61 -9.89
CA MET A 191 2.11 -0.64 -8.48
C MET A 191 0.60 -0.77 -8.41
N ILE A 192 0.10 -1.74 -7.63
CA ILE A 192 -1.33 -1.96 -7.42
C ILE A 192 -1.60 -2.00 -5.90
N PHE A 193 -2.36 -1.06 -5.41
CA PHE A 193 -2.84 -1.06 -4.03
C PHE A 193 -4.13 -1.87 -4.00
N HIS A 194 -4.09 -3.05 -3.39
CA HIS A 194 -5.25 -3.91 -3.18
C HIS A 194 -5.85 -3.61 -1.82
N ASP A 195 -7.05 -3.06 -1.81
CA ASP A 195 -7.72 -2.58 -0.61
C ASP A 195 -9.01 -3.38 -0.38
N THR A 196 -9.29 -3.76 0.86
CA THR A 196 -10.48 -4.53 1.24
C THR A 196 -11.12 -3.95 2.48
N LEU A 197 -12.37 -3.55 2.32
CA LEU A 197 -13.22 -2.98 3.35
C LEU A 197 -14.13 -4.07 3.97
N ASP A 198 -14.33 -4.04 5.28
CA ASP A 198 -15.40 -4.83 5.90
C ASP A 198 -16.79 -4.44 5.38
N ALA A 199 -17.78 -5.32 5.58
CA ALA A 199 -19.17 -5.10 5.16
C ALA A 199 -19.80 -3.82 5.75
N GLY A 200 -19.27 -3.36 6.90
CA GLY A 200 -19.67 -2.10 7.54
C GLY A 200 -19.31 -0.85 6.77
N PHE A 201 -18.58 -0.96 5.65
CA PHE A 201 -18.23 0.19 4.82
C PHE A 201 -18.86 0.11 3.45
N THR A 202 -19.07 1.29 2.87
CA THR A 202 -19.41 1.49 1.45
C THR A 202 -18.41 2.47 0.86
N LEU A 203 -17.62 2.04 -0.11
CA LEU A 203 -16.61 2.88 -0.75
C LEU A 203 -17.26 4.06 -1.48
N ASN A 204 -16.74 5.26 -1.28
CA ASN A 204 -17.03 6.45 -2.08
C ASN A 204 -15.97 6.57 -3.19
N ALA A 205 -16.11 5.79 -4.26
CA ALA A 205 -15.10 5.66 -5.31
C ALA A 205 -14.69 7.01 -5.93
N ASP A 206 -15.63 7.93 -6.10
CA ASP A 206 -15.39 9.28 -6.67
C ASP A 206 -14.46 10.15 -5.79
N THR A 207 -14.14 9.72 -4.57
CA THR A 207 -13.24 10.43 -3.66
C THR A 207 -11.80 9.97 -3.74
N ILE A 208 -11.52 8.87 -4.47
CA ILE A 208 -10.18 8.34 -4.61
C ILE A 208 -9.30 9.35 -5.34
N SER A 209 -8.17 9.67 -4.74
CA SER A 209 -7.16 10.53 -5.34
C SER A 209 -5.76 10.03 -5.05
N VAL A 210 -4.88 10.13 -6.04
CA VAL A 210 -3.48 9.67 -5.94
C VAL A 210 -2.53 10.84 -6.15
N LYS A 211 -1.52 10.95 -5.26
CA LYS A 211 -0.45 11.94 -5.35
C LYS A 211 0.90 11.28 -5.17
N ILE A 212 1.91 11.77 -5.90
CA ILE A 212 3.31 11.39 -5.73
C ILE A 212 4.12 12.67 -5.53
N GLY A 213 4.69 12.84 -4.34
CA GLY A 213 5.35 14.09 -3.98
C GLY A 213 4.40 15.28 -4.17
N THR A 214 4.71 16.15 -5.12
CA THR A 214 3.89 17.33 -5.50
C THR A 214 2.99 17.07 -6.72
N VAL A 215 3.12 15.93 -7.38
CA VAL A 215 2.37 15.59 -8.60
C VAL A 215 1.03 14.95 -8.22
N THR A 216 -0.08 15.51 -8.71
CA THR A 216 -1.41 14.88 -8.61
C THR A 216 -1.65 14.08 -9.86
N LEU A 217 -1.95 12.79 -9.70
CA LEU A 217 -2.23 11.88 -10.81
C LEU A 217 -3.66 12.03 -11.32
N VAL A 218 -3.88 11.67 -12.58
CA VAL A 218 -5.17 11.74 -13.27
C VAL A 218 -5.70 10.32 -13.49
N GLU A 219 -6.91 10.05 -13.00
CA GLU A 219 -7.60 8.77 -13.22
C GLU A 219 -7.81 8.51 -14.71
N ASP A 220 -7.77 7.24 -15.12
CA ASP A 220 -7.83 6.75 -16.51
C ASP A 220 -6.65 7.20 -17.40
N THR A 221 -5.68 7.93 -16.85
CA THR A 221 -4.46 8.35 -17.56
C THR A 221 -3.22 7.83 -16.85
N ASP A 222 -3.06 8.13 -15.56
CA ASP A 222 -1.91 7.77 -14.75
C ASP A 222 -2.20 6.57 -13.85
N TYR A 223 -3.44 6.43 -13.40
CA TYR A 223 -3.91 5.31 -12.59
C TYR A 223 -5.33 4.90 -12.97
N THR A 224 -5.72 3.68 -12.58
CA THR A 224 -7.08 3.16 -12.73
C THR A 224 -7.61 2.66 -11.39
N VAL A 225 -8.96 2.70 -11.25
CA VAL A 225 -9.67 2.13 -10.10
C VAL A 225 -10.56 0.99 -10.59
N THR A 226 -10.45 -0.16 -9.95
CA THR A 226 -11.31 -1.32 -10.23
C THR A 226 -11.93 -1.80 -8.94
N GLN A 227 -13.27 -1.79 -8.83
CA GLN A 227 -13.99 -2.26 -7.65
C GLN A 227 -14.64 -3.62 -7.90
N ASN A 228 -14.50 -4.51 -6.91
CA ASN A 228 -15.12 -5.83 -6.89
C ASN A 228 -15.72 -6.11 -5.50
N GLY A 229 -16.99 -5.78 -5.31
CA GLY A 229 -17.66 -5.91 -4.00
C GLY A 229 -17.03 -5.00 -2.95
N GLN A 230 -16.52 -5.58 -1.88
CA GLN A 230 -15.85 -4.86 -0.78
C GLN A 230 -14.36 -4.60 -1.05
N SER A 231 -13.78 -5.17 -2.10
CA SER A 231 -12.40 -4.92 -2.49
C SER A 231 -12.35 -3.94 -3.66
N PHE A 232 -11.29 -3.16 -3.70
CA PHE A 232 -10.95 -2.33 -4.86
C PHE A 232 -9.43 -2.25 -5.04
N ASP A 233 -9.03 -2.05 -6.28
CA ASP A 233 -7.66 -1.90 -6.68
C ASP A 233 -7.41 -0.48 -7.19
N VAL A 234 -6.32 0.13 -6.75
CA VAL A 234 -5.80 1.38 -7.34
C VAL A 234 -4.48 1.04 -8.01
N GLN A 235 -4.48 0.97 -9.33
CA GLN A 235 -3.31 0.61 -10.13
C GLN A 235 -2.68 1.85 -10.75
N ILE A 236 -1.42 2.15 -10.40
CA ILE A 236 -0.56 3.07 -11.15
C ILE A 236 -0.08 2.32 -12.39
N ILE A 237 -0.47 2.80 -13.58
CA ILE A 237 -0.29 2.07 -14.84
C ILE A 237 1.19 1.87 -15.16
N ASP A 238 1.96 2.95 -15.12
CA ASP A 238 3.42 2.92 -15.25
C ASP A 238 4.04 4.06 -14.43
N LEU A 239 4.57 3.70 -13.26
CA LEU A 239 5.21 4.67 -12.38
C LEU A 239 6.39 5.38 -13.05
N LYS A 240 7.13 4.69 -13.93
CA LYS A 240 8.29 5.26 -14.63
C LYS A 240 7.92 6.29 -15.68
N GLY A 241 6.72 6.21 -16.22
CA GLY A 241 6.18 7.17 -17.20
C GLY A 241 5.76 8.50 -16.58
N ILE A 242 5.61 8.58 -15.25
CA ILE A 242 5.15 9.79 -14.57
C ILE A 242 6.30 10.80 -14.47
N LEU A 243 6.05 12.00 -14.99
CA LEU A 243 7.07 13.06 -15.00
C LEU A 243 7.08 13.84 -13.67
N GLY A 244 8.27 14.22 -13.24
CA GLY A 244 8.45 15.10 -12.08
C GLY A 244 8.42 14.40 -10.73
N ILE A 245 8.58 13.07 -10.72
CA ILE A 245 8.75 12.27 -9.51
C ILE A 245 10.21 11.82 -9.36
N GLU A 246 10.63 11.60 -8.12
CA GLU A 246 11.97 11.14 -7.77
C GLU A 246 11.91 9.93 -6.82
N THR A 247 12.95 9.11 -6.82
CA THR A 247 13.11 8.04 -5.83
C THR A 247 12.99 8.59 -4.41
N GLY A 248 12.13 7.96 -3.59
CA GLY A 248 11.85 8.39 -2.22
C GLY A 248 10.67 9.35 -2.08
N ASP A 249 10.10 9.85 -3.18
CA ASP A 249 8.86 10.63 -3.11
C ASP A 249 7.74 9.80 -2.49
N SER A 250 6.96 10.43 -1.61
CA SER A 250 5.80 9.79 -0.99
C SER A 250 4.68 9.59 -2.00
N ILE A 251 4.15 8.37 -2.07
CA ILE A 251 2.93 8.03 -2.80
C ILE A 251 1.79 8.01 -1.80
N VAL A 252 0.72 8.75 -2.05
CA VAL A 252 -0.44 8.85 -1.17
C VAL A 252 -1.71 8.59 -1.96
N VAL A 253 -2.49 7.61 -1.50
CA VAL A 253 -3.86 7.37 -1.95
C VAL A 253 -4.80 7.80 -0.84
N ASP A 254 -5.61 8.83 -1.09
CA ASP A 254 -6.65 9.32 -0.19
C ASP A 254 -8.02 8.93 -0.73
N TYR A 255 -8.93 8.51 0.14
CA TYR A 255 -10.33 8.22 -0.19
C TYR A 255 -11.22 8.26 1.05
N THR A 256 -12.54 8.20 0.87
CA THR A 256 -13.52 8.03 1.96
C THR A 256 -14.38 6.78 1.75
N ALA A 257 -14.87 6.23 2.86
CA ALA A 257 -15.93 5.22 2.83
C ALA A 257 -16.99 5.53 3.87
N LEU A 258 -18.25 5.39 3.50
CA LEU A 258 -19.37 5.55 4.39
C LEU A 258 -19.39 4.40 5.40
N LEU A 259 -19.40 4.69 6.72
CA LEU A 259 -19.68 3.71 7.74
C LEU A 259 -21.19 3.43 7.74
N ASN A 260 -21.59 2.30 7.16
CA ASN A 260 -22.98 1.97 6.87
C ASN A 260 -23.69 1.23 8.02
N THR A 261 -24.95 0.85 7.82
CA THR A 261 -25.78 0.19 8.84
C THR A 261 -25.38 -1.26 9.14
N ASP A 262 -24.51 -1.88 8.34
CA ASP A 262 -23.98 -3.22 8.56
C ASP A 262 -22.70 -3.18 9.43
N ALA A 263 -22.30 -2.00 9.90
CA ALA A 263 -21.13 -1.83 10.74
C ALA A 263 -21.25 -2.62 12.06
N VAL A 264 -20.17 -3.30 12.42
CA VAL A 264 -20.01 -4.00 13.69
C VAL A 264 -19.88 -2.98 14.80
N ILE A 265 -20.74 -3.10 15.83
CA ILE A 265 -20.78 -2.19 16.97
C ILE A 265 -20.02 -2.79 18.14
N GLY A 266 -19.07 -2.04 18.68
CA GLY A 266 -18.27 -2.45 19.84
C GLY A 266 -16.90 -2.99 19.47
N LEU A 267 -16.43 -4.00 20.24
CA LEU A 267 -15.02 -4.38 20.36
C LEU A 267 -14.35 -4.92 19.10
N ASP A 268 -15.09 -5.59 18.23
CA ASP A 268 -14.47 -6.20 17.04
C ASP A 268 -14.11 -5.14 16.00
N GLY A 269 -14.88 -4.03 15.98
CA GLY A 269 -14.69 -2.93 15.02
C GLY A 269 -14.89 -3.35 13.57
N ASN A 270 -14.54 -2.45 12.65
CA ASN A 270 -14.69 -2.62 11.22
C ASN A 270 -13.29 -2.46 10.60
N GLU A 271 -12.75 -3.53 10.05
CA GLU A 271 -11.40 -3.54 9.49
C GLU A 271 -11.38 -2.98 8.06
N ASN A 272 -10.25 -2.38 7.72
CA ASN A 272 -9.91 -1.99 6.35
C ASN A 272 -8.45 -2.34 6.12
N VAL A 273 -8.19 -3.25 5.17
CA VAL A 273 -6.90 -3.91 4.96
C VAL A 273 -6.35 -3.54 3.59
N VAL A 274 -5.04 -3.31 3.49
CA VAL A 274 -4.36 -3.06 2.21
C VAL A 274 -3.09 -3.89 2.12
N TYR A 275 -2.75 -4.32 0.90
CA TYR A 275 -1.38 -4.70 0.54
C TYR A 275 -1.02 -4.08 -0.81
N LEU A 276 0.28 -4.00 -1.10
CA LEU A 276 0.81 -3.46 -2.34
C LEU A 276 1.45 -4.57 -3.17
N GLU A 277 0.98 -4.73 -4.40
CA GLU A 277 1.63 -5.50 -5.44
C GLU A 277 2.52 -4.57 -6.27
N TYR A 278 3.77 -4.98 -6.55
CA TYR A 278 4.76 -4.14 -7.23
C TYR A 278 5.69 -4.95 -8.13
N SER A 279 6.18 -4.33 -9.20
CA SER A 279 7.19 -4.95 -10.08
C SER A 279 8.48 -5.24 -9.31
N ASN A 280 8.96 -6.48 -9.36
CA ASN A 280 10.08 -6.93 -8.54
C ASN A 280 11.25 -7.60 -9.30
N VAL A 281 11.22 -7.60 -10.64
CA VAL A 281 12.28 -8.13 -11.49
C VAL A 281 12.70 -7.08 -12.53
N PRO A 282 13.84 -6.38 -12.34
CA PRO A 282 14.26 -5.27 -13.20
C PRO A 282 14.53 -5.66 -14.66
N ASP A 283 15.06 -6.86 -14.88
CA ASP A 283 15.42 -7.35 -16.22
C ASP A 283 14.28 -8.09 -16.93
N SER A 284 13.06 -8.05 -16.37
CA SER A 284 11.89 -8.63 -17.02
C SER A 284 11.56 -7.85 -18.30
N THR A 285 11.34 -8.58 -19.39
CA THR A 285 10.86 -8.01 -20.66
C THR A 285 9.35 -7.94 -20.72
N SER A 286 8.66 -8.43 -19.69
CA SER A 286 7.21 -8.39 -19.58
C SER A 286 6.75 -7.07 -18.97
N THR A 287 5.70 -6.50 -19.52
CA THR A 287 5.11 -5.21 -19.16
C THR A 287 3.67 -5.41 -18.70
N GLY A 288 3.18 -4.51 -17.86
CA GLY A 288 1.79 -4.52 -17.38
C GLY A 288 1.45 -5.79 -16.58
N GLU A 289 0.27 -6.35 -16.80
CA GLU A 289 -0.24 -7.55 -16.09
C GLU A 289 0.63 -8.81 -16.23
N THR A 290 1.59 -8.81 -17.15
CA THR A 290 2.52 -9.93 -17.36
C THR A 290 3.86 -9.73 -16.67
N SER A 291 4.10 -8.59 -16.00
CA SER A 291 5.34 -8.35 -15.26
C SER A 291 5.42 -9.28 -14.05
N LEU A 292 6.65 -9.65 -13.68
CA LEU A 292 6.87 -10.39 -12.44
C LEU A 292 6.72 -9.41 -11.27
N THR A 293 5.84 -9.76 -10.34
CA THR A 293 5.47 -8.92 -9.20
C THR A 293 5.74 -9.61 -7.87
N GLY A 294 5.91 -8.80 -6.83
CA GLY A 294 5.95 -9.20 -5.44
C GLY A 294 4.91 -8.44 -4.63
N ASN A 295 4.59 -8.93 -3.44
CA ASN A 295 3.58 -8.36 -2.57
C ASN A 295 4.19 -7.96 -1.23
N THR A 296 3.84 -6.78 -0.73
CA THR A 296 4.15 -6.40 0.65
C THR A 296 3.32 -7.24 1.64
N PRO A 297 3.71 -7.32 2.90
CA PRO A 297 2.78 -7.68 3.96
C PRO A 297 1.55 -6.76 3.96
N GLU A 298 0.45 -7.27 4.49
CA GLU A 298 -0.76 -6.47 4.72
C GLU A 298 -0.55 -5.46 5.84
N ASP A 299 -1.18 -4.28 5.69
CA ASP A 299 -1.37 -3.31 6.76
C ASP A 299 -2.86 -2.99 6.89
N LYS A 300 -3.33 -2.66 8.12
CA LYS A 300 -4.74 -2.46 8.39
C LYS A 300 -5.02 -1.39 9.43
N VAL A 301 -6.22 -0.84 9.32
CA VAL A 301 -6.81 0.05 10.30
C VAL A 301 -8.16 -0.48 10.77
N ILE A 302 -8.63 -0.02 11.93
CA ILE A 302 -9.91 -0.44 12.50
C ILE A 302 -10.72 0.79 12.86
N VAL A 303 -12.00 0.81 12.48
CA VAL A 303 -12.95 1.85 12.86
C VAL A 303 -13.96 1.28 13.82
N PHE A 304 -14.13 1.94 14.94
CA PHE A 304 -15.09 1.57 15.98
C PHE A 304 -16.32 2.47 15.93
N THR A 305 -17.43 1.93 16.37
CA THR A 305 -18.66 2.66 16.64
C THR A 305 -19.35 2.01 17.86
N TYR A 306 -20.01 2.80 18.64
CA TYR A 306 -20.46 2.38 19.97
C TYR A 306 -21.99 2.41 20.11
N GLY A 307 -22.48 1.89 21.23
CA GLY A 307 -23.86 1.98 21.64
C GLY A 307 -23.98 2.46 23.08
N THR A 308 -25.15 2.95 23.41
CA THR A 308 -25.50 3.31 24.77
C THR A 308 -26.84 2.71 25.15
N GLU A 309 -26.94 2.23 26.38
CA GLU A 309 -28.21 1.77 27.02
C GLU A 309 -28.58 2.76 28.12
N ILE A 310 -29.79 3.21 28.11
CA ILE A 310 -30.32 4.21 29.06
C ILE A 310 -31.52 3.62 29.76
N THR A 311 -31.48 3.52 31.09
CA THR A 311 -32.62 3.04 31.89
C THR A 311 -33.24 4.21 32.61
N LYS A 312 -34.57 4.39 32.46
CA LYS A 312 -35.36 5.35 33.20
C LYS A 312 -35.89 4.66 34.44
N VAL A 313 -35.61 5.21 35.62
CA VAL A 313 -36.01 4.68 36.90
C VAL A 313 -36.79 5.71 37.73
N ASP A 314 -37.51 5.26 38.77
CA ASP A 314 -38.15 6.12 39.76
C ASP A 314 -37.09 6.86 40.58
N GLY A 315 -37.32 8.14 40.86
CA GLY A 315 -36.37 8.97 41.61
C GLY A 315 -36.24 8.65 43.12
N ALA A 316 -37.17 7.88 43.65
CA ALA A 316 -37.18 7.46 45.08
C ALA A 316 -36.73 6.00 45.23
N ASP A 317 -36.87 5.17 44.19
CA ASP A 317 -36.50 3.76 44.17
C ASP A 317 -36.00 3.37 42.77
N ASP A 318 -34.68 3.29 42.59
CA ASP A 318 -34.03 2.98 41.33
C ASP A 318 -34.23 1.52 40.88
N SER A 319 -34.79 0.66 41.70
CA SER A 319 -35.19 -0.68 41.27
C SER A 319 -36.51 -0.70 40.46
N ILE A 320 -37.23 0.42 40.41
CA ILE A 320 -38.48 0.56 39.68
C ILE A 320 -38.17 1.22 38.32
N THR A 321 -38.23 0.45 37.22
CA THR A 321 -38.08 0.96 35.87
C THR A 321 -39.37 1.62 35.35
N LEU A 322 -39.23 2.67 34.54
CA LEU A 322 -40.35 3.47 34.09
C LEU A 322 -40.53 3.44 32.57
N LYS A 323 -41.63 2.81 32.13
CA LYS A 323 -42.07 2.77 30.75
C LYS A 323 -42.68 4.10 30.27
N GLY A 324 -42.50 4.46 29.00
CA GLY A 324 -43.23 5.53 28.33
C GLY A 324 -42.65 6.93 28.54
N ALA A 325 -41.45 7.05 29.11
CA ALA A 325 -40.71 8.31 29.07
C ALA A 325 -40.23 8.57 27.64
N GLU A 326 -40.37 9.81 27.13
CA GLU A 326 -39.90 10.21 25.80
C GLU A 326 -38.66 11.10 25.94
N PHE A 327 -37.63 10.79 25.19
CA PHE A 327 -36.38 11.54 25.15
C PHE A 327 -36.00 11.93 23.71
N VAL A 328 -35.17 12.94 23.60
CA VAL A 328 -34.39 13.24 22.38
C VAL A 328 -32.93 13.26 22.74
N LEU A 329 -32.10 12.67 21.87
CA LEU A 329 -30.64 12.68 22.01
C LEU A 329 -30.09 13.88 21.22
N LYS A 330 -29.15 14.62 21.80
CA LYS A 330 -28.50 15.78 21.19
C LYS A 330 -26.99 15.58 21.14
N ASN A 331 -26.31 16.27 20.22
CA ASN A 331 -24.87 16.35 20.19
C ASN A 331 -24.33 17.14 21.41
N SER A 332 -23.02 17.20 21.55
CA SER A 332 -22.33 17.72 22.75
C SER A 332 -22.65 19.18 23.09
N ASP A 333 -22.90 20.03 22.10
CA ASP A 333 -23.25 21.45 22.26
C ASP A 333 -24.76 21.73 22.28
N GLY A 334 -25.58 20.68 22.09
CA GLY A 334 -27.03 20.77 22.06
C GLY A 334 -27.63 21.43 20.82
N SER A 335 -26.84 21.67 19.78
CA SER A 335 -27.30 22.36 18.56
C SER A 335 -27.99 21.46 17.56
N GLN A 336 -27.79 20.14 17.67
CA GLN A 336 -28.36 19.15 16.79
C GLN A 336 -29.02 18.00 17.57
N TYR A 337 -30.02 17.39 16.95
CA TYR A 337 -30.81 16.28 17.49
C TYR A 337 -30.56 15.03 16.64
N ALA A 338 -30.48 13.88 17.29
CA ALA A 338 -30.27 12.60 16.62
C ALA A 338 -31.53 12.14 15.89
N ILE A 339 -31.33 11.63 14.70
CA ILE A 339 -32.27 10.76 14.00
C ILE A 339 -31.81 9.34 14.27
N VAL A 340 -32.70 8.51 14.80
CA VAL A 340 -32.46 7.11 15.14
C VAL A 340 -33.51 6.25 14.48
N GLU A 341 -33.09 5.26 13.71
CA GLU A 341 -33.96 4.34 12.98
C GLU A 341 -33.69 2.90 13.46
N ASN A 342 -34.72 2.23 13.99
CA ASN A 342 -34.60 0.87 14.53
C ASN A 342 -33.48 0.71 15.59
N GLY A 343 -33.22 1.75 16.39
CA GLY A 343 -32.19 1.75 17.41
C GLY A 343 -30.76 2.07 16.89
N LEU A 344 -30.60 2.29 15.59
CA LEU A 344 -29.34 2.74 14.98
C LEU A 344 -29.37 4.25 14.74
N PHE A 345 -28.25 4.90 15.03
CA PHE A 345 -28.06 6.30 14.65
C PHE A 345 -28.06 6.44 13.13
N ALA A 346 -28.80 7.42 12.63
CA ALA A 346 -28.99 7.67 11.18
C ALA A 346 -28.63 9.10 10.76
N GLY A 347 -28.15 9.92 11.70
CA GLY A 347 -27.69 11.26 11.41
C GLY A 347 -28.20 12.34 12.36
N TRP A 348 -27.80 13.57 12.10
CA TRP A 348 -28.13 14.77 12.86
C TRP A 348 -29.14 15.66 12.14
N THR A 349 -29.98 16.37 12.90
CA THR A 349 -30.86 17.42 12.40
C THR A 349 -30.86 18.63 13.34
N THR A 350 -30.92 19.84 12.80
CA THR A 350 -31.11 21.06 13.58
C THR A 350 -32.59 21.31 13.92
N ASP A 351 -33.50 20.60 13.25
CA ASP A 351 -34.95 20.72 13.47
C ASP A 351 -35.41 19.72 14.54
N LYS A 352 -35.69 20.19 15.76
CA LYS A 352 -36.18 19.34 16.85
C LYS A 352 -37.45 18.55 16.50
N ALA A 353 -38.30 19.04 15.57
CA ALA A 353 -39.50 18.33 15.15
C ALA A 353 -39.21 17.06 14.34
N ARG A 354 -38.00 16.97 13.76
CA ARG A 354 -37.48 15.79 13.06
C ARG A 354 -36.67 14.85 13.91
N ALA A 355 -36.35 15.24 15.17
CA ALA A 355 -35.65 14.40 16.10
C ALA A 355 -36.43 13.11 16.37
N THR A 356 -35.74 11.99 16.48
CA THR A 356 -36.40 10.75 16.87
C THR A 356 -36.74 10.79 18.37
N LYS A 357 -38.01 10.56 18.70
CA LYS A 357 -38.44 10.36 20.06
C LYS A 357 -38.06 8.94 20.49
N LEU A 358 -37.14 8.87 21.43
CA LEU A 358 -36.69 7.63 22.08
C LEU A 358 -37.64 7.34 23.24
N ILE A 359 -38.38 6.26 23.15
CA ILE A 359 -39.43 5.93 24.17
C ILE A 359 -38.99 4.72 24.96
N THR A 360 -39.00 4.82 26.32
CA THR A 360 -38.64 3.72 27.18
C THR A 360 -39.65 2.56 27.06
N GLY A 361 -39.10 1.34 26.91
CA GLY A 361 -39.84 0.09 26.80
C GLY A 361 -40.47 -0.38 28.13
N ASP A 362 -40.99 -1.61 28.15
CA ASP A 362 -41.57 -2.25 29.38
C ASP A 362 -40.50 -2.44 30.47
N ASP A 363 -39.26 -2.56 30.08
CA ASP A 363 -38.06 -2.65 30.95
C ASP A 363 -37.52 -1.28 31.39
N GLY A 364 -38.14 -0.19 30.95
CA GLY A 364 -37.69 1.17 31.18
C GLY A 364 -36.47 1.58 30.35
N MET A 365 -36.07 0.79 29.32
CA MET A 365 -34.83 0.97 28.59
C MET A 365 -35.04 1.61 27.23
N ILE A 366 -34.01 2.34 26.77
CA ILE A 366 -33.77 2.77 25.41
C ILE A 366 -32.35 2.37 25.03
N VAL A 367 -32.14 1.93 23.79
CA VAL A 367 -30.84 1.60 23.22
C VAL A 367 -30.62 2.44 21.97
N VAL A 368 -29.45 3.07 21.89
CA VAL A 368 -28.99 3.76 20.68
C VAL A 368 -27.62 3.22 20.33
N LYS A 369 -27.43 2.78 19.10
CA LYS A 369 -26.21 2.19 18.58
C LYS A 369 -25.69 2.98 17.39
N GLY A 370 -24.39 2.81 17.05
CA GLY A 370 -23.79 3.48 15.91
C GLY A 370 -23.34 4.90 16.24
N LEU A 371 -22.91 5.13 17.45
CA LEU A 371 -22.43 6.43 17.93
C LEU A 371 -20.90 6.45 18.04
N ASP A 372 -20.33 7.59 17.77
CA ASP A 372 -18.93 7.95 17.96
C ASP A 372 -18.58 8.10 19.47
N ASP A 373 -17.29 8.11 19.82
CA ASP A 373 -16.88 8.52 21.14
C ASP A 373 -17.13 10.03 21.31
N SER A 374 -18.03 10.41 22.19
CA SER A 374 -18.42 11.80 22.40
C SER A 374 -19.22 12.01 23.68
N ILE A 375 -19.48 13.29 23.99
CA ILE A 375 -20.54 13.70 24.89
C ILE A 375 -21.84 13.85 24.11
N TYR A 376 -22.89 13.28 24.67
CA TYR A 376 -24.26 13.46 24.18
C TYR A 376 -25.12 14.02 25.31
N LEU A 377 -26.13 14.79 24.94
CA LEU A 377 -27.12 15.34 25.87
C LEU A 377 -28.45 14.67 25.65
N LEU A 378 -29.06 14.19 26.71
CA LEU A 378 -30.38 13.53 26.69
C LEU A 378 -31.41 14.46 27.33
N GLU A 379 -32.37 14.93 26.54
CA GLU A 379 -33.49 15.76 27.03
C GLU A 379 -34.75 14.93 27.17
N GLU A 380 -35.38 14.90 28.38
CA GLU A 380 -36.68 14.33 28.54
C GLU A 380 -37.77 15.27 28.05
N VAL A 381 -38.47 14.89 27.01
CA VAL A 381 -39.51 15.72 26.36
C VAL A 381 -40.92 15.37 26.87
N ALA A 382 -41.11 14.17 27.43
CA ALA A 382 -42.34 13.78 28.14
C ALA A 382 -42.03 12.77 29.22
N ALA A 383 -42.52 13.01 30.47
CA ALA A 383 -42.43 12.05 31.56
C ALA A 383 -43.51 10.97 31.47
N PRO A 384 -43.28 9.78 32.06
CA PRO A 384 -44.34 8.78 32.24
C PRO A 384 -45.51 9.29 33.04
N ALA A 385 -46.68 8.70 32.83
CA ALA A 385 -47.89 9.09 33.58
C ALA A 385 -47.68 8.98 35.11
N GLY A 386 -47.96 10.07 35.83
CA GLY A 386 -47.77 10.16 37.26
C GLY A 386 -46.40 10.67 37.73
N TYR A 387 -45.52 11.00 36.81
CA TYR A 387 -44.17 11.51 37.09
C TYR A 387 -43.97 12.92 36.53
N ASN A 388 -43.01 13.63 37.11
CA ASN A 388 -42.56 14.91 36.59
C ASN A 388 -41.35 14.69 35.67
N ALA A 389 -41.26 15.48 34.59
CA ALA A 389 -40.12 15.44 33.70
C ALA A 389 -38.85 15.89 34.44
N ILE A 390 -37.71 15.33 34.04
CA ILE A 390 -36.39 15.74 34.50
C ILE A 390 -36.14 17.16 33.98
N ILE A 391 -35.66 18.05 34.86
CA ILE A 391 -35.27 19.39 34.49
C ILE A 391 -33.83 19.39 33.93
N GLY A 392 -33.68 19.92 32.73
CA GLY A 392 -32.39 20.03 32.07
C GLY A 392 -31.89 18.71 31.45
N ASP A 393 -30.89 18.82 30.65
CA ASP A 393 -30.31 17.69 29.93
C ASP A 393 -29.49 16.80 30.86
N LYS A 394 -29.48 15.51 30.57
CA LYS A 394 -28.56 14.52 31.18
C LYS A 394 -27.42 14.26 30.25
N THR A 395 -26.21 14.25 30.77
CA THR A 395 -24.99 13.98 29.99
C THR A 395 -24.76 12.50 29.88
N ILE A 396 -24.62 12.01 28.65
CA ILE A 396 -24.12 10.67 28.32
C ILE A 396 -22.71 10.86 27.80
N ARG A 397 -21.79 10.02 28.27
CA ARG A 397 -20.40 10.04 27.84
C ARG A 397 -20.05 8.68 27.28
N ILE A 398 -19.70 8.63 25.99
CA ILE A 398 -19.04 7.51 25.33
C ILE A 398 -17.57 7.92 25.19
N GLN A 399 -16.65 7.14 25.75
CA GLN A 399 -15.23 7.47 25.76
C GLN A 399 -14.39 6.21 25.60
N ALA A 400 -13.59 6.16 24.52
CA ALA A 400 -12.47 5.23 24.38
C ALA A 400 -11.32 5.70 25.27
N THR A 401 -10.77 4.84 26.11
CA THR A 401 -9.82 5.26 27.16
C THR A 401 -8.39 5.36 26.67
N THR A 402 -7.98 4.52 25.70
CA THR A 402 -6.69 4.57 25.00
C THR A 402 -6.80 3.92 23.63
N GLU A 403 -5.83 4.12 22.74
CA GLU A 403 -5.78 3.40 21.44
C GLU A 403 -5.79 1.86 21.61
N LYS A 404 -5.17 1.36 22.69
CA LYS A 404 -5.21 -0.07 23.03
C LYS A 404 -6.55 -0.50 23.61
N ASP A 405 -7.23 0.40 24.30
CA ASP A 405 -8.49 0.14 25.00
C ASP A 405 -9.71 0.43 24.11
N ARG A 406 -9.55 1.05 22.94
CA ARG A 406 -10.63 1.18 21.95
C ARG A 406 -11.25 -0.16 21.58
N LYS A 407 -10.45 -1.25 21.68
CA LYS A 407 -10.93 -2.63 21.58
C LYS A 407 -11.66 -3.14 22.82
N SER A 408 -11.61 -2.44 23.94
CA SER A 408 -12.14 -2.91 25.24
C SER A 408 -13.26 -2.06 25.83
N VAL A 409 -13.65 -0.97 25.17
CA VAL A 409 -14.76 -0.13 25.64
C VAL A 409 -16.08 -0.63 25.06
N VAL A 410 -16.92 -1.12 25.93
CA VAL A 410 -18.30 -1.56 25.68
C VAL A 410 -19.26 -0.51 26.21
#